data_1ec5cbf6de28ec8bb67da40ded2c328c
#
_entry.id   1ec5cbf6de28ec8bb67da40ded2c328c
#
_cell.length_a   1.000
_cell.length_b   1.000
_cell.length_c   1.000
_cell.angle_alpha   90.00
_cell.angle_beta   90.00
_cell.angle_gamma   90.00
#
_symmetry.space_group_name_H-M   'P 1'
#
loop_
_entity.id
_entity.type
_entity.pdbx_description
1 polymer ?
#
loop_
_entity_poly.entity_id
_entity_poly.type
_entity_poly.pdbx_seq_one_letter_code
_entity_poly.pdbx_strand_id
1 'polypeptide(L)'
;LRRGLWVRADWDEPWEQRKRFITSALEAGADAVLVSPGEASKARELGAITIISTQPAPGVDITLFSARTVEEVDRAIASAEKLREGGKRVAILVEIADKQLERAAVKAGRAADFLIAIGRDWKVIPLENLIAELHRANVKILAGVKDADEAKTAVETLEIGADGVLLDPREKGPGEIKKVSEAFERLAVEKLELVPAKVKTIRPVGMGD
;
A
#
# COMPACT_ATOMS: atom_id res chain seq x y z
N LEU A 1 8.45 3.78 -11.19
CA LEU A 1 8.43 2.92 -9.98
C LEU A 1 7.10 2.17 -9.96
N ARG A 2 7.11 0.83 -9.80
CA ARG A 2 5.88 0.04 -9.66
C ARG A 2 5.14 0.47 -8.39
N ARG A 3 3.84 0.77 -8.51
CA ARG A 3 2.98 1.08 -7.36
C ARG A 3 2.60 -0.20 -6.64
N GLY A 4 2.59 -0.16 -5.30
CA GLY A 4 2.22 -1.30 -4.48
C GLY A 4 0.71 -1.55 -4.48
N LEU A 5 0.30 -2.81 -4.66
CA LEU A 5 -1.09 -3.23 -4.51
C LEU A 5 -1.21 -4.16 -3.29
N TRP A 6 -1.88 -3.66 -2.26
CA TRP A 6 -2.27 -4.43 -1.09
C TRP A 6 -3.77 -4.69 -1.12
N VAL A 7 -4.20 -5.86 -0.68
CA VAL A 7 -5.61 -6.28 -0.75
C VAL A 7 -6.11 -6.64 0.63
N ARG A 8 -7.28 -6.12 1.02
CA ARG A 8 -7.97 -6.53 2.23
C ARG A 8 -8.70 -7.85 2.02
N ALA A 9 -8.64 -8.74 3.02
CA ALA A 9 -9.40 -9.98 3.14
C ALA A 9 -9.60 -10.34 4.64
N ASP A 10 -9.74 -9.32 5.52
CA ASP A 10 -9.84 -9.44 6.97
C ASP A 10 -11.26 -9.22 7.52
N TRP A 11 -12.27 -9.30 6.67
CA TRP A 11 -13.66 -9.08 7.07
C TRP A 11 -14.19 -10.21 7.94
N ASP A 12 -15.26 -9.94 8.68
CA ASP A 12 -16.00 -10.93 9.45
C ASP A 12 -16.91 -11.79 8.55
N GLU A 13 -16.26 -12.61 7.72
CA GLU A 13 -16.89 -13.56 6.79
C GLU A 13 -16.14 -14.90 6.85
N PRO A 14 -16.77 -16.03 6.48
CA PRO A 14 -16.12 -17.33 6.46
C PRO A 14 -14.86 -17.33 5.56
N TRP A 15 -13.84 -18.09 5.99
CA TRP A 15 -12.58 -18.23 5.25
C TRP A 15 -12.78 -18.54 3.76
N GLU A 16 -13.66 -19.46 3.42
CA GLU A 16 -13.90 -19.89 2.03
C GLU A 16 -14.41 -18.74 1.13
N GLN A 17 -15.11 -17.77 1.69
CA GLN A 17 -15.54 -16.59 0.96
C GLN A 17 -14.38 -15.61 0.76
N ARG A 18 -13.54 -15.41 1.78
CA ARG A 18 -12.39 -14.49 1.74
C ARG A 18 -11.20 -15.06 0.96
N LYS A 19 -11.03 -16.39 0.97
CA LYS A 19 -9.99 -17.11 0.23
C LYS A 19 -9.95 -16.74 -1.26
N ARG A 20 -11.09 -16.56 -1.90
CA ARG A 20 -11.15 -16.16 -3.32
C ARG A 20 -10.52 -14.80 -3.60
N PHE A 21 -10.58 -13.86 -2.65
CA PHE A 21 -9.91 -12.56 -2.79
C PHE A 21 -8.40 -12.69 -2.65
N ILE A 22 -7.94 -13.57 -1.76
CA ILE A 22 -6.51 -13.85 -1.59
C ILE A 22 -5.96 -14.54 -2.85
N THR A 23 -6.70 -15.51 -3.41
CA THR A 23 -6.33 -16.18 -4.67
C THR A 23 -6.27 -15.18 -5.82
N SER A 24 -7.29 -14.30 -5.95
CA SER A 24 -7.28 -13.25 -6.97
C SER A 24 -6.15 -12.24 -6.77
N ALA A 25 -5.76 -11.93 -5.52
CA ALA A 25 -4.61 -11.08 -5.24
C ALA A 25 -3.30 -11.73 -5.71
N LEU A 26 -3.13 -13.02 -5.47
CA LEU A 26 -1.98 -13.79 -5.97
C LEU A 26 -1.92 -13.80 -7.50
N GLU A 27 -3.04 -14.10 -8.16
CA GLU A 27 -3.15 -14.14 -9.62
C GLU A 27 -2.90 -12.77 -10.28
N ALA A 28 -3.33 -11.70 -9.63
CA ALA A 28 -3.12 -10.33 -10.09
C ALA A 28 -1.71 -9.78 -9.75
N GLY A 29 -0.86 -10.56 -9.09
CA GLY A 29 0.47 -10.14 -8.67
C GLY A 29 0.48 -9.02 -7.63
N ALA A 30 -0.51 -9.02 -6.72
CA ALA A 30 -0.53 -8.11 -5.58
C ALA A 30 0.67 -8.34 -4.67
N ASP A 31 1.13 -7.27 -4.00
CA ASP A 31 2.33 -7.33 -3.16
C ASP A 31 2.03 -7.86 -1.75
N ALA A 32 0.81 -7.63 -1.25
CA ALA A 32 0.42 -8.04 0.10
C ALA A 32 -1.09 -8.30 0.25
N VAL A 33 -1.44 -9.12 1.23
CA VAL A 33 -2.82 -9.35 1.67
C VAL A 33 -2.96 -9.10 3.16
N LEU A 34 -4.02 -8.40 3.56
CA LEU A 34 -4.42 -8.24 4.95
C LEU A 34 -5.42 -9.33 5.30
N VAL A 35 -5.07 -10.18 6.27
CA VAL A 35 -5.87 -11.32 6.70
C VAL A 35 -6.25 -11.20 8.18
N SER A 36 -7.30 -11.91 8.57
CA SER A 36 -7.73 -11.96 9.98
C SER A 36 -6.66 -12.61 10.87
N PRO A 37 -6.59 -12.25 12.15
CA PRO A 37 -5.71 -12.90 13.11
C PRO A 37 -5.85 -14.42 13.09
N GLY A 38 -4.71 -15.13 13.13
CA GLY A 38 -4.68 -16.60 13.12
C GLY A 38 -4.77 -17.25 11.72
N GLU A 39 -4.96 -16.49 10.64
CA GLU A 39 -5.10 -17.03 9.28
C GLU A 39 -3.83 -16.94 8.43
N ALA A 40 -2.75 -16.41 8.97
CA ALA A 40 -1.49 -16.23 8.23
C ALA A 40 -0.98 -17.55 7.61
N SER A 41 -1.03 -18.66 8.34
CA SER A 41 -0.60 -19.97 7.82
C SER A 41 -1.47 -20.44 6.66
N LYS A 42 -2.80 -20.31 6.76
CA LYS A 42 -3.73 -20.67 5.68
C LYS A 42 -3.50 -19.82 4.42
N ALA A 43 -3.26 -18.52 4.59
CA ALA A 43 -2.95 -17.63 3.47
C ALA A 43 -1.61 -17.99 2.82
N ARG A 44 -0.60 -18.37 3.61
CA ARG A 44 0.71 -18.80 3.13
C ARG A 44 0.65 -20.08 2.29
N GLU A 45 -0.26 -21.01 2.61
CA GLU A 45 -0.49 -22.24 1.83
C GLU A 45 -1.02 -21.94 0.42
N LEU A 46 -1.68 -20.81 0.20
CA LEU A 46 -2.19 -20.42 -1.11
C LEU A 46 -1.10 -19.92 -2.06
N GLY A 47 -0.03 -19.36 -1.53
CA GLY A 47 1.09 -18.86 -2.34
C GLY A 47 2.02 -17.88 -1.62
N ALA A 48 3.06 -17.46 -2.33
CA ALA A 48 4.06 -16.53 -1.82
C ALA A 48 3.58 -15.08 -1.99
N ILE A 49 3.12 -14.49 -0.89
CA ILE A 49 2.70 -13.08 -0.83
C ILE A 49 3.01 -12.52 0.56
N THR A 50 3.24 -11.21 0.66
CA THR A 50 3.41 -10.57 1.98
C THR A 50 2.10 -10.63 2.76
N ILE A 51 2.15 -11.15 3.99
CA ILE A 51 0.99 -11.32 4.86
C ILE A 51 0.98 -10.23 5.93
N ILE A 52 -0.12 -9.53 5.98
CA ILE A 52 -0.40 -8.48 6.96
C ILE A 52 -1.49 -8.98 7.91
N SER A 53 -1.37 -8.70 9.19
CA SER A 53 -2.42 -8.97 10.17
C SER A 53 -2.39 -7.93 11.29
N THR A 54 -3.52 -7.77 11.98
CA THR A 54 -3.63 -6.84 13.12
C THR A 54 -3.00 -7.39 14.40
N GLN A 55 -2.55 -8.64 14.38
CA GLN A 55 -1.83 -9.26 15.50
C GLN A 55 -0.51 -9.87 15.01
N PRO A 56 0.59 -9.64 15.73
CA PRO A 56 1.85 -10.30 15.43
C PRO A 56 1.73 -11.80 15.70
N ALA A 57 2.12 -12.61 14.72
CA ALA A 57 2.09 -14.08 14.82
C ALA A 57 3.13 -14.69 13.88
N PRO A 58 3.50 -15.98 14.04
CA PRO A 58 4.29 -16.70 13.06
C PRO A 58 3.64 -16.63 11.67
N GLY A 59 4.42 -16.30 10.65
CA GLY A 59 3.94 -16.18 9.26
C GLY A 59 3.35 -14.80 8.92
N VAL A 60 3.21 -13.88 9.87
CA VAL A 60 2.86 -12.48 9.62
C VAL A 60 4.13 -11.68 9.32
N ASP A 61 4.16 -11.02 8.17
CA ASP A 61 5.31 -10.24 7.71
C ASP A 61 5.24 -8.77 8.16
N ILE A 62 4.00 -8.22 8.26
CA ILE A 62 3.74 -6.84 8.67
C ILE A 62 2.59 -6.83 9.68
N THR A 63 2.81 -6.20 10.83
CA THR A 63 1.73 -5.99 11.80
C THR A 63 1.07 -4.64 11.55
N LEU A 64 -0.27 -4.63 11.43
CA LEU A 64 -1.08 -3.45 11.17
C LEU A 64 -1.77 -2.97 12.44
N PHE A 65 -1.62 -1.70 12.76
CA PHE A 65 -2.41 -0.99 13.77
C PHE A 65 -3.38 -0.03 13.08
N SER A 66 -4.65 -0.04 13.48
CA SER A 66 -5.68 0.85 12.93
C SER A 66 -6.06 1.91 13.96
N ALA A 67 -6.32 3.13 13.50
CA ALA A 67 -6.68 4.26 14.34
C ALA A 67 -7.74 5.15 13.65
N ARG A 68 -8.71 5.61 14.46
CA ARG A 68 -9.83 6.50 14.07
C ARG A 68 -9.88 7.76 14.92
N THR A 69 -9.14 7.80 16.02
CA THR A 69 -9.01 8.95 16.91
C THR A 69 -7.53 9.27 17.15
N VAL A 70 -7.24 10.47 17.63
CA VAL A 70 -5.85 10.88 17.93
C VAL A 70 -5.25 10.00 19.02
N GLU A 71 -6.02 9.62 20.04
CA GLU A 71 -5.59 8.74 21.13
C GLU A 71 -5.27 7.33 20.62
N GLU A 72 -6.01 6.84 19.62
CA GLU A 72 -5.72 5.56 18.98
C GLU A 72 -4.44 5.64 18.14
N VAL A 73 -4.19 6.77 17.47
CA VAL A 73 -2.92 7.00 16.77
C VAL A 73 -1.74 6.98 17.72
N ASP A 74 -1.83 7.67 18.85
CA ASP A 74 -0.75 7.69 19.85
C ASP A 74 -0.46 6.29 20.41
N ARG A 75 -1.50 5.48 20.67
CA ARG A 75 -1.35 4.07 21.07
C ARG A 75 -0.74 3.20 19.96
N ALA A 76 -1.15 3.42 18.71
CA ALA A 76 -0.60 2.71 17.56
C ALA A 76 0.89 3.02 17.37
N ILE A 77 1.30 4.29 17.54
CA ILE A 77 2.70 4.72 17.49
C ILE A 77 3.52 3.98 18.55
N ALA A 78 3.10 4.02 19.82
CA ALA A 78 3.83 3.35 20.90
C ALA A 78 3.98 1.83 20.67
N SER A 79 2.94 1.18 20.13
CA SER A 79 2.96 -0.25 19.80
C SER A 79 3.86 -0.54 18.59
N ALA A 80 3.84 0.33 17.57
CA ALA A 80 4.65 0.21 16.37
C ALA A 80 6.15 0.35 16.71
N GLU A 81 6.54 1.36 17.50
CA GLU A 81 7.91 1.59 17.92
C GLU A 81 8.47 0.36 18.64
N LYS A 82 7.72 -0.20 19.59
CA LYS A 82 8.11 -1.41 20.33
C LYS A 82 8.34 -2.62 19.41
N LEU A 83 7.50 -2.82 18.39
CA LEU A 83 7.68 -3.93 17.45
C LEU A 83 8.87 -3.69 16.50
N ARG A 84 9.09 -2.44 16.08
CA ARG A 84 10.22 -2.07 15.22
C ARG A 84 11.57 -2.24 15.94
N GLU A 85 11.66 -1.94 17.22
CA GLU A 85 12.83 -2.23 18.05
C GLU A 85 13.16 -3.73 18.03
N GLY A 86 12.14 -4.59 17.95
CA GLY A 86 12.28 -6.05 17.75
C GLY A 86 12.53 -6.48 16.31
N GLY A 87 12.81 -5.55 15.38
CA GLY A 87 13.09 -5.83 13.97
C GLY A 87 11.87 -6.24 13.15
N LYS A 88 10.65 -5.98 13.63
CA LYS A 88 9.41 -6.29 12.92
C LYS A 88 8.98 -5.10 12.05
N ARG A 89 8.44 -5.40 10.87
CA ARG A 89 7.83 -4.36 10.02
C ARG A 89 6.42 -4.06 10.50
N VAL A 90 6.07 -2.77 10.48
CA VAL A 90 4.77 -2.28 10.96
C VAL A 90 4.12 -1.35 9.96
N ALA A 91 2.79 -1.42 9.92
CA ALA A 91 1.94 -0.47 9.22
C ALA A 91 0.99 0.19 10.21
N ILE A 92 0.71 1.48 10.02
CA ILE A 92 -0.35 2.18 10.76
C ILE A 92 -1.38 2.67 9.74
N LEU A 93 -2.64 2.27 9.95
CA LEU A 93 -3.78 2.72 9.18
C LEU A 93 -4.50 3.80 9.96
N VAL A 94 -4.71 4.97 9.34
CA VAL A 94 -5.44 6.09 9.92
C VAL A 94 -6.64 6.44 9.06
N GLU A 95 -7.84 6.41 9.65
CA GLU A 95 -9.06 6.92 9.01
C GLU A 95 -9.12 8.43 9.26
N ILE A 96 -8.77 9.21 8.25
CA ILE A 96 -8.63 10.66 8.34
C ILE A 96 -9.99 11.31 8.11
N ALA A 97 -10.58 11.84 9.17
CA ALA A 97 -11.87 12.53 9.15
C ALA A 97 -11.73 14.06 9.23
N ASP A 98 -10.62 14.55 9.76
CA ASP A 98 -10.37 15.97 10.02
C ASP A 98 -8.88 16.31 10.04
N LYS A 99 -8.60 17.62 10.24
CA LYS A 99 -7.24 18.18 10.27
C LYS A 99 -6.41 17.70 11.47
N GLN A 100 -7.04 17.30 12.56
CA GLN A 100 -6.31 16.78 13.73
C GLN A 100 -5.79 15.38 13.44
N LEU A 101 -6.63 14.53 12.84
CA LEU A 101 -6.25 13.18 12.39
C LEU A 101 -5.23 13.22 11.25
N GLU A 102 -5.29 14.21 10.34
CA GLU A 102 -4.25 14.41 9.33
C GLU A 102 -2.88 14.66 9.97
N ARG A 103 -2.81 15.57 10.96
CA ARG A 103 -1.57 15.82 11.71
C ARG A 103 -1.08 14.61 12.50
N ALA A 104 -2.01 13.86 13.08
CA ALA A 104 -1.70 12.62 13.79
C ALA A 104 -1.18 11.54 12.81
N ALA A 105 -1.74 11.44 11.61
CA ALA A 105 -1.26 10.54 10.57
C ALA A 105 0.18 10.84 10.13
N VAL A 106 0.58 12.12 10.07
CA VAL A 106 1.99 12.49 9.82
C VAL A 106 2.91 11.95 10.91
N LYS A 107 2.51 12.03 12.20
CA LYS A 107 3.28 11.44 13.30
C LYS A 107 3.36 9.93 13.16
N ALA A 108 2.23 9.27 12.86
CA ALA A 108 2.16 7.83 12.63
C ALA A 108 3.10 7.37 11.50
N GLY A 109 3.15 8.11 10.40
CA GLY A 109 4.04 7.82 9.28
C GLY A 109 5.52 7.84 9.66
N ARG A 110 5.94 8.70 10.59
CA ARG A 110 7.33 8.73 11.07
C ARG A 110 7.68 7.55 11.97
N ALA A 111 6.69 6.94 12.61
CA ALA A 111 6.85 5.82 13.53
C ALA A 111 6.69 4.45 12.87
N ALA A 112 6.28 4.37 11.61
CA ALA A 112 5.96 3.13 10.90
C ALA A 112 6.79 2.96 9.63
N ASP A 113 6.81 1.75 9.08
CA ASP A 113 7.39 1.46 7.76
C ASP A 113 6.39 1.78 6.64
N PHE A 114 5.09 1.70 6.97
CA PHE A 114 3.98 1.97 6.06
C PHE A 114 2.92 2.80 6.77
N LEU A 115 2.47 3.87 6.13
CA LEU A 115 1.28 4.62 6.51
C LEU A 115 0.17 4.32 5.52
N ILE A 116 -0.96 3.84 5.99
CA ILE A 116 -2.16 3.66 5.17
C ILE A 116 -3.15 4.76 5.56
N ALA A 117 -3.44 5.63 4.63
CA ALA A 117 -4.38 6.72 4.83
C ALA A 117 -5.72 6.40 4.17
N ILE A 118 -6.80 6.40 4.94
CA ILE A 118 -8.16 6.28 4.44
C ILE A 118 -8.85 7.63 4.65
N GLY A 119 -9.21 8.32 3.58
CA GLY A 119 -9.99 9.55 3.64
C GLY A 119 -11.46 9.28 3.38
N ARG A 120 -12.36 9.95 4.11
CA ARG A 120 -13.80 9.94 3.78
C ARG A 120 -14.07 10.67 2.47
N ASP A 121 -13.33 11.73 2.23
CA ASP A 121 -13.39 12.53 1.02
C ASP A 121 -12.00 13.12 0.75
N TRP A 122 -11.29 12.59 -0.22
CA TRP A 122 -9.97 13.07 -0.63
C TRP A 122 -9.98 14.49 -1.22
N LYS A 123 -11.16 15.05 -1.54
CA LYS A 123 -11.30 16.45 -1.95
C LYS A 123 -11.21 17.41 -0.77
N VAL A 124 -11.58 16.94 0.44
CA VAL A 124 -11.58 17.75 1.67
C VAL A 124 -10.27 17.65 2.42
N ILE A 125 -9.63 16.47 2.38
CA ILE A 125 -8.36 16.19 3.05
C ILE A 125 -7.39 15.69 1.99
N PRO A 126 -6.58 16.56 1.39
CA PRO A 126 -5.69 16.19 0.32
C PRO A 126 -4.61 15.21 0.80
N LEU A 127 -4.51 14.06 0.16
CA LEU A 127 -3.41 13.11 0.32
C LEU A 127 -2.04 13.80 0.07
N GLU A 128 -2.05 14.86 -0.72
CA GLU A 128 -0.93 15.76 -1.02
C GLU A 128 -0.21 16.28 0.21
N ASN A 129 -0.95 16.71 1.22
CA ASN A 129 -0.36 17.22 2.43
C ASN A 129 0.44 16.16 3.18
N LEU A 130 -0.10 14.93 3.27
CA LEU A 130 0.58 13.80 3.89
C LEU A 130 1.88 13.46 3.15
N ILE A 131 1.81 13.42 1.83
CA ILE A 131 2.97 13.10 0.98
C ILE A 131 4.03 14.20 1.12
N ALA A 132 3.64 15.48 1.08
CA ALA A 132 4.55 16.60 1.24
C ALA A 132 5.25 16.60 2.60
N GLU A 133 4.52 16.32 3.68
CA GLU A 133 5.06 16.27 5.05
C GLU A 133 5.99 15.07 5.29
N LEU A 134 5.74 13.95 4.58
CA LEU A 134 6.44 12.70 4.79
C LEU A 134 7.47 12.35 3.71
N HIS A 135 7.64 13.19 2.66
CA HIS A 135 8.51 12.88 1.53
C HIS A 135 9.99 12.62 1.91
N ARG A 136 10.44 13.14 3.05
CA ARG A 136 11.80 12.92 3.60
C ARG A 136 11.84 11.82 4.66
N ALA A 137 10.70 11.28 5.05
CA ALA A 137 10.63 10.18 6.00
C ALA A 137 10.84 8.84 5.27
N ASN A 138 11.44 7.88 5.96
CA ASN A 138 11.60 6.52 5.43
C ASN A 138 10.31 5.71 5.65
N VAL A 139 9.20 6.18 5.08
CA VAL A 139 7.89 5.55 5.16
C VAL A 139 7.28 5.45 3.77
N LYS A 140 6.58 4.37 3.49
CA LYS A 140 5.76 4.24 2.29
C LYS A 140 4.32 4.59 2.58
N ILE A 141 3.73 5.44 1.74
CA ILE A 141 2.36 5.91 1.91
C ILE A 141 1.45 5.15 0.95
N LEU A 142 0.43 4.49 1.51
CA LEU A 142 -0.62 3.83 0.75
C LEU A 142 -1.95 4.54 0.99
N ALA A 143 -2.75 4.68 -0.07
CA ALA A 143 -4.12 5.16 0.04
C ALA A 143 -5.10 3.99 0.17
N GLY A 144 -6.04 4.08 1.11
CA GLY A 144 -7.16 3.14 1.15
C GLY A 144 -8.17 3.47 0.06
N VAL A 145 -8.53 2.47 -0.77
CA VAL A 145 -9.38 2.62 -1.94
C VAL A 145 -10.38 1.45 -2.03
N LYS A 146 -11.48 1.65 -2.74
CA LYS A 146 -12.54 0.64 -2.91
C LYS A 146 -12.60 0.05 -4.30
N ASP A 147 -12.05 0.73 -5.29
CA ASP A 147 -12.08 0.31 -6.69
C ASP A 147 -10.92 0.88 -7.51
N ALA A 148 -10.89 0.52 -8.80
CA ALA A 148 -9.84 0.92 -9.73
C ALA A 148 -9.85 2.43 -10.04
N ASP A 149 -11.00 3.09 -10.01
CA ASP A 149 -11.10 4.53 -10.25
C ASP A 149 -10.52 5.33 -9.09
N GLU A 150 -10.85 4.94 -7.85
CA GLU A 150 -10.22 5.50 -6.65
C GLU A 150 -8.71 5.22 -6.62
N ALA A 151 -8.29 3.99 -6.98
CA ALA A 151 -6.89 3.61 -7.03
C ALA A 151 -6.11 4.47 -8.05
N LYS A 152 -6.66 4.67 -9.25
CA LYS A 152 -6.10 5.53 -10.27
C LYS A 152 -5.97 6.97 -9.77
N THR A 153 -7.03 7.53 -9.21
CA THR A 153 -7.05 8.87 -8.64
C THR A 153 -5.95 9.02 -7.57
N ALA A 154 -5.83 8.09 -6.63
CA ALA A 154 -4.85 8.15 -5.55
C ALA A 154 -3.39 8.17 -6.02
N VAL A 155 -3.08 7.49 -7.13
CA VAL A 155 -1.71 7.41 -7.65
C VAL A 155 -1.39 8.45 -8.72
N GLU A 156 -2.41 9.07 -9.35
CA GLU A 156 -2.26 10.12 -10.37
C GLU A 156 -2.35 11.54 -9.80
N THR A 157 -2.98 11.73 -8.64
CA THR A 157 -3.29 13.05 -8.06
C THR A 157 -2.05 13.92 -7.80
N LEU A 158 -0.84 13.36 -7.89
CA LEU A 158 0.43 14.06 -7.68
C LEU A 158 1.51 13.58 -8.62
N GLU A 159 2.48 14.46 -8.94
CA GLU A 159 3.73 14.06 -9.61
C GLU A 159 4.46 12.94 -8.86
N ILE A 160 4.37 12.91 -7.53
CA ILE A 160 4.96 11.89 -6.68
C ILE A 160 3.96 10.77 -6.39
N GLY A 161 2.68 11.08 -6.12
CA GLY A 161 1.60 10.13 -5.82
C GLY A 161 1.85 9.27 -4.57
N ALA A 162 0.86 8.49 -4.17
CA ALA A 162 1.06 7.45 -3.16
C ALA A 162 1.97 6.33 -3.68
N ASP A 163 2.73 5.69 -2.78
CA ASP A 163 3.58 4.54 -3.13
C ASP A 163 2.77 3.32 -3.57
N GLY A 164 1.49 3.27 -3.18
CA GLY A 164 0.56 2.20 -3.51
C GLY A 164 -0.82 2.42 -2.92
N VAL A 165 -1.62 1.36 -2.94
CA VAL A 165 -2.97 1.37 -2.37
C VAL A 165 -3.22 0.15 -1.49
N LEU A 166 -4.14 0.30 -0.51
CA LEU A 166 -4.82 -0.79 0.15
C LEU A 166 -6.24 -0.86 -0.41
N LEU A 167 -6.50 -1.83 -1.28
CA LEU A 167 -7.79 -2.05 -1.91
C LEU A 167 -8.73 -2.84 -0.98
N ASP A 168 -9.93 -2.31 -0.74
CA ASP A 168 -11.05 -3.06 -0.15
C ASP A 168 -12.03 -3.48 -1.27
N PRO A 169 -11.88 -4.67 -1.87
CA PRO A 169 -12.68 -5.10 -3.01
C PRO A 169 -14.02 -5.71 -2.61
N ARG A 170 -14.40 -5.68 -1.35
CA ARG A 170 -15.56 -6.39 -0.79
C ARG A 170 -16.86 -6.11 -1.54
N GLU A 171 -17.15 -4.84 -1.83
CA GLU A 171 -18.38 -4.42 -2.51
C GLU A 171 -18.37 -4.74 -4.01
N LYS A 172 -17.21 -4.66 -4.67
CA LYS A 172 -17.04 -4.84 -6.13
C LYS A 172 -16.68 -6.27 -6.52
N GLY A 173 -16.23 -7.07 -5.56
CA GLY A 173 -15.81 -8.46 -5.76
C GLY A 173 -14.35 -8.63 -6.18
N PRO A 174 -13.87 -9.90 -6.27
CA PRO A 174 -12.46 -10.21 -6.51
C PRO A 174 -11.93 -9.72 -7.87
N GLY A 175 -12.79 -9.58 -8.87
CA GLY A 175 -12.40 -9.07 -10.20
C GLY A 175 -11.85 -7.64 -10.18
N GLU A 176 -12.17 -6.87 -9.16
CA GLU A 176 -11.66 -5.50 -9.00
C GLU A 176 -10.15 -5.46 -8.76
N ILE A 177 -9.60 -6.49 -8.12
CA ILE A 177 -8.17 -6.62 -7.85
C ILE A 177 -7.37 -6.63 -9.16
N LYS A 178 -7.84 -7.40 -10.13
CA LYS A 178 -7.23 -7.47 -11.46
C LYS A 178 -7.29 -6.12 -12.19
N LYS A 179 -8.41 -5.41 -12.12
CA LYS A 179 -8.56 -4.10 -12.75
C LYS A 179 -7.57 -3.08 -12.19
N VAL A 180 -7.37 -3.06 -10.86
CA VAL A 180 -6.37 -2.19 -10.21
C VAL A 180 -4.97 -2.55 -10.67
N SER A 181 -4.61 -3.84 -10.71
CA SER A 181 -3.30 -4.29 -11.19
C SER A 181 -3.05 -3.85 -12.63
N GLU A 182 -4.00 -4.08 -13.54
CA GLU A 182 -3.90 -3.65 -14.94
C GLU A 182 -3.81 -2.13 -15.08
N ALA A 183 -4.52 -1.36 -14.23
CA ALA A 183 -4.42 0.09 -14.22
C ALA A 183 -3.01 0.55 -13.84
N PHE A 184 -2.39 -0.07 -12.84
CA PHE A 184 -1.03 0.24 -12.43
C PHE A 184 0.02 -0.14 -13.48
N GLU A 185 -0.17 -1.23 -14.19
CA GLU A 185 0.70 -1.63 -15.31
C GLU A 185 0.67 -0.60 -16.45
N ARG A 186 -0.53 -0.13 -16.82
CA ARG A 186 -0.69 0.93 -17.85
C ARG A 186 0.01 2.22 -17.44
N LEU A 187 -0.19 2.68 -16.21
CA LEU A 187 0.47 3.88 -15.68
C LEU A 187 2.00 3.76 -15.66
N ALA A 188 2.53 2.57 -15.45
CA ALA A 188 3.98 2.34 -15.46
C ALA A 188 4.54 2.46 -16.89
N VAL A 189 3.78 2.06 -17.91
CA VAL A 189 4.17 2.16 -19.33
C VAL A 189 4.07 3.59 -19.86
N GLU A 190 3.03 4.34 -19.47
CA GLU A 190 2.81 5.72 -19.92
C GLU A 190 3.89 6.71 -19.43
N LYS A 191 4.63 6.38 -18.39
CA LYS A 191 5.73 7.20 -17.85
C LYS A 191 7.08 7.00 -18.56
N LEU A 192 7.18 6.15 -19.58
CA LEU A 192 8.36 6.00 -20.39
C LEU A 192 8.37 7.09 -21.47
N GLU A 193 8.92 8.27 -21.18
CA GLU A 193 9.23 9.26 -22.20
C GLU A 193 10.37 8.73 -23.09
N LEU A 194 10.05 8.46 -24.35
CA LEU A 194 11.06 8.20 -25.36
C LEU A 194 11.70 9.53 -25.77
N VAL A 195 12.91 9.80 -25.28
CA VAL A 195 13.70 10.95 -25.71
C VAL A 195 14.38 10.59 -27.04
N PRO A 196 14.08 11.28 -28.13
CA PRO A 196 14.78 11.04 -29.39
C PRO A 196 16.27 11.43 -29.24
N ALA A 197 17.15 10.44 -29.39
CA ALA A 197 18.60 10.66 -29.40
C ALA A 197 19.09 10.76 -30.82
N LYS A 198 19.82 11.84 -31.17
CA LYS A 198 20.50 11.99 -32.43
C LYS A 198 21.96 11.56 -32.29
N VAL A 199 22.36 10.52 -33.01
CA VAL A 199 23.76 10.10 -33.06
C VAL A 199 24.59 11.21 -33.72
N LYS A 200 25.49 11.83 -32.96
CA LYS A 200 26.39 12.91 -33.47
C LYS A 200 27.68 12.37 -34.06
N THR A 201 28.19 11.24 -33.62
CA THR A 201 29.46 10.67 -34.06
C THR A 201 29.49 9.16 -33.83
N ILE A 202 29.97 8.42 -34.81
CA ILE A 202 30.30 6.99 -34.68
C ILE A 202 31.81 6.90 -34.80
N ARG A 203 32.49 6.35 -33.81
CA ARG A 203 33.93 6.04 -33.92
C ARG A 203 34.08 4.51 -33.95
N PRO A 204 34.77 3.94 -34.93
CA PRO A 204 35.10 2.53 -34.92
C PRO A 204 36.07 2.28 -33.74
N VAL A 205 35.74 1.34 -32.86
CA VAL A 205 36.65 0.85 -31.84
C VAL A 205 37.37 -0.34 -32.48
N GLY A 206 38.62 -0.14 -32.88
CA GLY A 206 39.46 -1.24 -33.38
C GLY A 206 39.61 -2.29 -32.31
N MET A 207 39.47 -3.58 -32.64
CA MET A 207 39.97 -4.64 -31.80
C MET A 207 41.49 -4.46 -31.70
N GLY A 208 42.00 -4.22 -30.51
CA GLY A 208 43.43 -4.27 -30.23
C GLY A 208 43.92 -5.69 -30.47
N ASP A 209 45.07 -5.79 -31.16
CA ASP A 209 45.84 -6.99 -31.30
C ASP A 209 46.32 -7.51 -29.94
#